data_8466939a0d73952d1594a3079d7b49a4
#
_entry.id   8466939a0d73952d1594a3079d7b49a4
#
_cell.length_a   1.000
_cell.length_b   1.000
_cell.length_c   1.000
_cell.angle_alpha   90.00
_cell.angle_beta   90.00
_cell.angle_gamma   90.00
#
_symmetry.space_group_name_H-M   'P 1'
#
loop_
_entity.id
_entity.type
_entity.pdbx_description
1 polymer ?
#
loop_
_entity_poly.entity_id
_entity_poly.type
_entity_poly.pdbx_seq_one_letter_code
_entity_poly.pdbx_strand_id
1 'polypeptide(L)'
;KRAKPAVPFAGKYRSIDFALSNCVNSGIVDVLVLTQYRPHSLNEHIGLGRPWDLDRTFTGGIQILQPYQGRYDTDWYAGTADAVTQNLNFVRRNRPTNVLILSGDHIYQMEYDMLVRYHEQHEADATVCVIRVPLDEASRYGIMEVDNRNEIVNFVEKPANPPGDLANMGVYVFKMNVLEQLLREDAARADSRHDFGYNIIPRMIELGMKVMAYPFGGYWIDVGTIDAYWESHMDLLATPPALDLNDRSWVIHTRSEERPPVKIERGAIVEDSMITDGSIICSGARVVRSVLSPGVYVGPGAYIYESVILTDSYIERDAVVERAVIDKGVVVGEGAHVGELGEVGDFGIACIGKNTTIPPGFRLHHSAVLGADMLAEDILEQYPNGVVPAGVSVGVRTRK
;
A
#
# COMPACT_ATOMS: atom_id res chain seq x y z
N LYS A 1 -12.87 -1.74 1.24
CA LYS A 1 -13.20 -2.54 2.45
C LYS A 1 -12.16 -3.66 2.68
N ARG A 2 -10.85 -3.38 2.65
CA ARG A 2 -9.75 -4.31 2.88
C ARG A 2 -8.70 -3.67 3.81
N ALA A 3 -7.79 -4.46 4.40
CA ALA A 3 -6.63 -3.94 5.11
C ALA A 3 -5.72 -3.21 4.11
N LYS A 4 -5.04 -2.13 4.53
CA LYS A 4 -4.12 -1.37 3.66
C LYS A 4 -3.05 -2.26 3.01
N PRO A 5 -2.38 -3.20 3.74
CA PRO A 5 -1.41 -4.11 3.14
C PRO A 5 -1.96 -5.05 2.05
N ALA A 6 -3.28 -5.18 1.94
CA ALA A 6 -3.93 -5.99 0.92
C ALA A 6 -4.42 -5.19 -0.29
N VAL A 7 -4.03 -3.91 -0.41
CA VAL A 7 -4.38 -3.08 -1.57
C VAL A 7 -3.66 -3.61 -2.80
N PRO A 8 -4.37 -3.89 -3.93
CA PRO A 8 -3.75 -4.31 -5.19
C PRO A 8 -2.82 -3.23 -5.72
N PHE A 9 -1.73 -3.64 -6.34
CA PHE A 9 -0.74 -2.74 -6.92
C PHE A 9 -0.15 -3.33 -8.22
N ALA A 10 0.19 -2.48 -9.17
CA ALA A 10 0.85 -2.84 -10.43
C ALA A 10 0.20 -4.04 -11.15
N GLY A 11 -1.13 -4.08 -11.17
CA GLY A 11 -1.92 -5.13 -11.81
C GLY A 11 -2.04 -6.40 -10.96
N LYS A 12 -0.97 -7.04 -10.51
CA LYS A 12 -1.01 -8.37 -9.89
C LYS A 12 -0.54 -8.43 -8.44
N TYR A 13 0.21 -7.44 -7.96
CA TYR A 13 0.76 -7.41 -6.61
C TYR A 13 -0.23 -6.88 -5.58
N ARG A 14 0.16 -6.96 -4.30
CA ARG A 14 -0.40 -6.19 -3.19
C ARG A 14 0.74 -5.49 -2.45
N SER A 15 0.45 -4.40 -1.75
CA SER A 15 1.50 -3.63 -1.08
C SER A 15 2.36 -4.47 -0.11
N ILE A 16 1.79 -5.45 0.58
CA ILE A 16 2.54 -6.35 1.46
C ILE A 16 3.61 -7.17 0.73
N ASP A 17 3.43 -7.44 -0.56
CA ASP A 17 4.34 -8.27 -1.35
C ASP A 17 5.75 -7.66 -1.42
N PHE A 18 5.84 -6.32 -1.39
CA PHE A 18 7.09 -5.58 -1.41
C PHE A 18 7.88 -5.82 -0.12
N ALA A 19 7.24 -5.63 1.05
CA ALA A 19 7.89 -5.87 2.34
C ALA A 19 8.33 -7.34 2.50
N LEU A 20 7.48 -8.30 2.12
CA LEU A 20 7.81 -9.73 2.19
C LEU A 20 8.93 -10.10 1.21
N SER A 21 8.91 -9.58 -0.02
CA SER A 21 9.96 -9.82 -1.00
C SER A 21 11.29 -9.20 -0.60
N ASN A 22 11.27 -7.99 -0.03
CA ASN A 22 12.46 -7.37 0.51
C ASN A 22 13.05 -8.23 1.66
N CYS A 23 12.22 -8.82 2.52
CA CYS A 23 12.70 -9.75 3.57
C CYS A 23 13.45 -10.92 2.96
N VAL A 24 12.83 -11.68 2.05
CA VAL A 24 13.47 -12.89 1.49
C VAL A 24 14.66 -12.58 0.61
N ASN A 25 14.61 -11.52 -0.18
CA ASN A 25 15.74 -11.06 -1.00
C ASN A 25 16.93 -10.60 -0.13
N SER A 26 16.67 -10.16 1.11
CA SER A 26 17.69 -9.82 2.12
C SER A 26 18.08 -10.99 3.02
N GLY A 27 17.60 -12.21 2.76
CA GLY A 27 17.89 -13.40 3.56
C GLY A 27 17.16 -13.46 4.91
N ILE A 28 16.18 -12.59 5.15
CA ILE A 28 15.35 -12.59 6.37
C ILE A 28 14.15 -13.51 6.15
N VAL A 29 14.17 -14.64 6.82
CA VAL A 29 13.20 -15.73 6.60
C VAL A 29 12.34 -16.06 7.82
N ASP A 30 12.49 -15.34 8.92
CA ASP A 30 11.65 -15.47 10.12
C ASP A 30 10.77 -14.22 10.21
N VAL A 31 9.51 -14.34 9.78
CA VAL A 31 8.62 -13.21 9.57
C VAL A 31 7.32 -13.37 10.35
N LEU A 32 7.01 -12.39 11.19
CA LEU A 32 5.75 -12.28 11.91
C LEU A 32 4.90 -11.18 11.28
N VAL A 33 3.69 -11.51 10.83
CA VAL A 33 2.74 -10.53 10.27
C VAL A 33 1.65 -10.26 11.29
N LEU A 34 1.66 -9.07 11.88
CA LEU A 34 0.67 -8.64 12.86
C LEU A 34 -0.51 -8.00 12.14
N THR A 35 -1.70 -8.57 12.27
CA THR A 35 -2.91 -8.13 11.56
C THR A 35 -4.05 -7.85 12.53
N GLN A 36 -4.88 -6.85 12.23
CA GLN A 36 -6.02 -6.50 13.09
C GLN A 36 -7.31 -6.32 12.30
N TYR A 37 -7.39 -5.24 11.50
CA TYR A 37 -8.64 -4.88 10.81
C TYR A 37 -8.81 -5.63 9.48
N ARG A 38 -9.98 -6.29 9.30
CA ARG A 38 -10.36 -6.98 8.05
C ARG A 38 -9.25 -7.86 7.46
N PRO A 39 -8.70 -8.79 8.25
CA PRO A 39 -7.50 -9.54 7.86
C PRO A 39 -7.77 -10.60 6.80
N HIS A 40 -9.03 -11.01 6.57
CA HIS A 40 -9.38 -12.17 5.73
C HIS A 40 -8.68 -12.13 4.35
N SER A 41 -8.83 -11.05 3.59
CA SER A 41 -8.21 -10.94 2.25
C SER A 41 -6.69 -10.89 2.30
N LEU A 42 -6.08 -10.37 3.38
CA LEU A 42 -4.64 -10.37 3.59
C LEU A 42 -4.14 -11.78 3.93
N ASN A 43 -4.80 -12.42 4.89
CA ASN A 43 -4.46 -13.78 5.33
C ASN A 43 -4.59 -14.79 4.18
N GLU A 44 -5.66 -14.68 3.37
CA GLU A 44 -5.85 -15.50 2.19
C GLU A 44 -4.71 -15.29 1.18
N HIS A 45 -4.28 -14.05 0.97
CA HIS A 45 -3.19 -13.74 0.05
C HIS A 45 -1.86 -14.31 0.50
N ILE A 46 -1.50 -14.10 1.76
CA ILE A 46 -0.25 -14.60 2.34
C ILE A 46 -0.28 -16.13 2.43
N GLY A 47 -1.40 -16.71 2.87
CA GLY A 47 -1.55 -18.13 3.09
C GLY A 47 -0.45 -18.67 4.01
N LEU A 48 0.26 -19.70 3.57
CA LEU A 48 1.42 -20.27 4.28
C LEU A 48 2.75 -19.59 3.87
N GLY A 49 2.74 -18.55 3.04
CA GLY A 49 3.96 -17.86 2.60
C GLY A 49 4.68 -18.52 1.41
N ARG A 50 4.05 -19.49 0.74
CA ARG A 50 4.66 -20.25 -0.36
C ARG A 50 5.25 -19.38 -1.49
N PRO A 51 4.62 -18.29 -1.95
CA PRO A 51 5.19 -17.44 -3.00
C PRO A 51 6.56 -16.85 -2.64
N TRP A 52 6.83 -16.65 -1.36
CA TRP A 52 8.06 -16.07 -0.81
C TRP A 52 9.01 -17.13 -0.23
N ASP A 53 8.79 -18.42 -0.46
CA ASP A 53 9.55 -19.50 0.18
C ASP A 53 9.58 -19.37 1.73
N LEU A 54 8.46 -18.92 2.31
CA LEU A 54 8.28 -18.75 3.75
C LEU A 54 7.35 -19.83 4.37
N ASP A 55 6.98 -20.88 3.61
CA ASP A 55 6.25 -22.06 4.11
C ASP A 55 7.19 -23.07 4.78
N ARG A 56 8.13 -22.57 5.58
CA ARG A 56 9.19 -23.36 6.21
C ARG A 56 8.75 -23.98 7.52
N THR A 57 9.13 -25.24 7.76
CA THR A 57 8.74 -25.98 8.97
C THR A 57 9.78 -25.92 10.08
N PHE A 58 11.07 -25.89 9.74
CA PHE A 58 12.14 -26.09 10.72
C PHE A 58 12.97 -24.82 11.01
N THR A 59 13.12 -23.92 10.04
CA THR A 59 13.94 -22.72 10.18
C THR A 59 13.23 -21.50 9.59
N GLY A 60 12.77 -20.61 10.45
CA GLY A 60 12.04 -19.43 10.03
C GLY A 60 10.62 -19.77 9.55
N GLY A 61 10.15 -19.02 8.58
CA GLY A 61 8.80 -19.11 8.03
C GLY A 61 7.97 -17.90 8.36
N ILE A 62 6.76 -17.84 7.80
CA ILE A 62 5.81 -16.76 8.08
C ILE A 62 4.76 -17.21 9.09
N GLN A 63 4.47 -16.36 10.07
CA GLN A 63 3.37 -16.55 11.00
C GLN A 63 2.48 -15.32 10.98
N ILE A 64 1.18 -15.52 10.80
CA ILE A 64 0.18 -14.46 10.90
C ILE A 64 -0.38 -14.47 12.32
N LEU A 65 -0.21 -13.35 13.02
CA LEU A 65 -0.64 -13.17 14.39
C LEU A 65 -1.77 -12.13 14.43
N GLN A 66 -2.83 -12.47 15.12
CA GLN A 66 -4.02 -11.63 15.28
C GLN A 66 -4.27 -11.37 16.76
N PRO A 67 -4.93 -10.27 17.13
CA PRO A 67 -5.42 -10.10 18.48
C PRO A 67 -6.32 -11.27 18.87
N TYR A 68 -6.17 -11.74 20.10
CA TYR A 68 -7.03 -12.82 20.62
C TYR A 68 -7.64 -12.41 21.95
N GLN A 69 -8.84 -12.88 22.22
CA GLN A 69 -9.53 -12.62 23.47
C GLN A 69 -8.89 -13.44 24.60
N GLY A 70 -8.19 -12.75 25.49
CA GLY A 70 -7.67 -13.31 26.72
C GLY A 70 -8.75 -13.39 27.80
N ARG A 71 -8.44 -14.02 28.96
CA ARG A 71 -9.38 -14.10 30.10
C ARG A 71 -9.58 -12.78 30.82
N TYR A 72 -8.69 -11.80 30.60
CA TYR A 72 -8.60 -10.58 31.42
C TYR A 72 -8.33 -9.29 30.65
N ASP A 73 -8.09 -9.34 29.32
CA ASP A 73 -7.70 -8.18 28.53
C ASP A 73 -8.59 -7.97 27.31
N THR A 74 -8.71 -6.71 26.90
CA THR A 74 -9.35 -6.28 25.67
C THR A 74 -8.42 -6.50 24.47
N ASP A 75 -8.93 -6.98 23.44
CA ASP A 75 -8.44 -7.79 22.38
C ASP A 75 -7.81 -7.06 21.20
N TRP A 76 -8.03 -5.76 21.08
CA TRP A 76 -7.54 -4.98 19.96
C TRP A 76 -6.20 -4.31 20.29
N TYR A 77 -5.26 -4.32 19.35
CA TYR A 77 -4.04 -3.56 19.52
C TYR A 77 -4.36 -2.08 19.63
N ALA A 78 -3.91 -1.43 20.68
CA ALA A 78 -4.11 -0.01 20.92
C ALA A 78 -3.27 0.86 19.96
N GLY A 79 -2.12 0.33 19.53
CA GLY A 79 -1.22 0.99 18.59
C GLY A 79 -0.22 0.01 17.97
N THR A 80 0.70 0.52 17.17
CA THR A 80 1.72 -0.29 16.47
C THR A 80 2.72 -0.92 17.43
N ALA A 81 3.10 -0.23 18.51
CA ALA A 81 3.97 -0.76 19.55
C ALA A 81 3.26 -1.82 20.41
N ASP A 82 1.97 -1.62 20.73
CA ASP A 82 1.18 -2.59 21.46
C ASP A 82 1.03 -3.91 20.67
N ALA A 83 0.88 -3.84 19.36
CA ALA A 83 0.84 -5.03 18.52
C ALA A 83 2.10 -5.90 18.71
N VAL A 84 3.27 -5.29 18.79
CA VAL A 84 4.52 -6.01 19.07
C VAL A 84 4.58 -6.48 20.52
N THR A 85 4.14 -5.66 21.48
CA THR A 85 4.12 -5.98 22.92
C THR A 85 3.32 -7.24 23.20
N GLN A 86 2.10 -7.33 22.68
CA GLN A 86 1.23 -8.51 22.88
C GLN A 86 1.81 -9.78 22.25
N ASN A 87 2.72 -9.64 21.27
CA ASN A 87 3.33 -10.76 20.56
C ASN A 87 4.82 -10.99 20.88
N LEU A 88 5.34 -10.38 21.94
CA LEU A 88 6.77 -10.49 22.35
C LEU A 88 7.23 -11.93 22.58
N ASN A 89 6.34 -12.82 23.04
CA ASN A 89 6.62 -14.24 23.23
C ASN A 89 6.97 -14.95 21.90
N PHE A 90 6.35 -14.53 20.78
CA PHE A 90 6.67 -15.05 19.45
C PHE A 90 7.98 -14.43 18.94
N VAL A 91 8.18 -13.12 19.11
CA VAL A 91 9.42 -12.41 18.71
C VAL A 91 10.65 -13.05 19.38
N ARG A 92 10.56 -13.41 20.67
CA ARG A 92 11.66 -14.01 21.43
C ARG A 92 11.97 -15.46 21.08
N ARG A 93 11.08 -16.16 20.39
CA ARG A 93 11.19 -17.64 20.22
C ARG A 93 12.55 -18.06 19.68
N ASN A 94 13.08 -17.33 18.71
CA ASN A 94 14.35 -17.63 18.05
C ASN A 94 15.52 -16.81 18.62
N ARG A 95 15.35 -16.13 19.75
CA ARG A 95 16.38 -15.33 20.46
C ARG A 95 17.10 -14.36 19.53
N PRO A 96 16.41 -13.49 18.78
CA PRO A 96 17.07 -12.57 17.87
C PRO A 96 17.93 -11.57 18.64
N THR A 97 19.04 -11.14 18.04
CA THR A 97 19.84 -10.03 18.52
C THR A 97 19.18 -8.70 18.15
N ASN A 98 18.71 -8.62 16.91
CA ASN A 98 18.02 -7.45 16.35
C ASN A 98 16.65 -7.84 15.86
N VAL A 99 15.72 -6.88 15.88
CA VAL A 99 14.37 -7.01 15.36
C VAL A 99 14.13 -5.93 14.30
N LEU A 100 13.76 -6.37 13.10
CA LEU A 100 13.35 -5.49 12.01
C LEU A 100 11.82 -5.31 12.10
N ILE A 101 11.35 -4.08 12.12
CA ILE A 101 9.92 -3.70 12.14
C ILE A 101 9.61 -2.96 10.86
N LEU A 102 8.58 -3.40 10.14
CA LEU A 102 8.22 -2.92 8.83
C LEU A 102 6.75 -2.49 8.77
N SER A 103 6.47 -1.37 8.10
CA SER A 103 5.13 -1.07 7.60
C SER A 103 4.81 -1.96 6.40
N GLY A 104 3.62 -2.54 6.36
CA GLY A 104 3.22 -3.48 5.30
C GLY A 104 2.46 -2.84 4.13
N ASP A 105 2.31 -1.52 4.12
CA ASP A 105 1.47 -0.78 3.16
C ASP A 105 2.25 0.19 2.25
N HIS A 106 3.58 0.15 2.28
CA HIS A 106 4.45 0.98 1.44
C HIS A 106 4.98 0.21 0.23
N ILE A 107 5.27 0.93 -0.83
CA ILE A 107 5.84 0.39 -2.07
C ILE A 107 7.28 0.85 -2.18
N TYR A 108 8.24 -0.07 -2.13
CA TYR A 108 9.67 0.19 -2.23
C TYR A 108 10.47 -1.10 -2.43
N GLN A 109 11.69 -0.97 -2.92
CA GLN A 109 12.69 -2.04 -2.95
C GLN A 109 13.86 -1.64 -2.04
N MET A 110 14.20 -2.48 -1.06
CA MET A 110 15.26 -2.20 -0.10
C MET A 110 15.97 -3.48 0.33
N GLU A 111 17.31 -3.43 0.32
CA GLU A 111 18.14 -4.47 0.90
C GLU A 111 18.29 -4.25 2.41
N TYR A 112 17.55 -5.04 3.19
CA TYR A 112 17.57 -4.91 4.65
C TYR A 112 18.86 -5.37 5.30
N ASP A 113 19.64 -6.23 4.66
CA ASP A 113 20.96 -6.64 5.15
C ASP A 113 21.89 -5.43 5.30
N MET A 114 21.89 -4.50 4.35
CA MET A 114 22.66 -3.25 4.44
C MET A 114 22.20 -2.38 5.61
N LEU A 115 20.89 -2.30 5.86
CA LEU A 115 20.34 -1.58 7.00
C LEU A 115 20.74 -2.21 8.34
N VAL A 116 20.67 -3.54 8.45
CA VAL A 116 21.07 -4.26 9.67
C VAL A 116 22.58 -4.10 9.93
N ARG A 117 23.42 -4.21 8.90
CA ARG A 117 24.84 -3.95 9.01
C ARG A 117 25.15 -2.52 9.45
N TYR A 118 24.45 -1.53 8.91
CA TYR A 118 24.58 -0.14 9.34
C TYR A 118 24.24 0.02 10.82
N HIS A 119 23.14 -0.59 11.28
CA HIS A 119 22.75 -0.61 12.68
C HIS A 119 23.83 -1.18 13.59
N GLU A 120 24.41 -2.33 13.22
CA GLU A 120 25.47 -3.00 13.98
C GLU A 120 26.77 -2.22 13.97
N GLN A 121 27.20 -1.67 12.84
CA GLN A 121 28.42 -0.88 12.71
C GLN A 121 28.39 0.40 13.57
N HIS A 122 27.21 0.99 13.72
CA HIS A 122 27.04 2.17 14.58
C HIS A 122 26.74 1.80 16.03
N GLU A 123 26.64 0.51 16.38
CA GLU A 123 26.25 0.05 17.73
C GLU A 123 24.96 0.73 18.21
N ALA A 124 24.05 1.04 17.27
CA ALA A 124 22.84 1.78 17.55
C ALA A 124 21.86 0.99 18.45
N ASP A 125 21.09 1.67 19.28
CA ASP A 125 20.00 1.06 20.06
C ASP A 125 18.76 0.89 19.18
N ALA A 126 18.53 1.86 18.28
CA ALA A 126 17.61 1.73 17.15
C ALA A 126 18.17 2.43 15.91
N THR A 127 17.74 1.98 14.74
CA THR A 127 18.00 2.64 13.45
C THR A 127 16.67 2.82 12.74
N VAL A 128 16.39 4.03 12.27
CA VAL A 128 15.17 4.40 11.55
C VAL A 128 15.52 4.70 10.10
N CYS A 129 14.85 4.05 9.15
CA CYS A 129 14.97 4.42 7.74
C CYS A 129 14.26 5.73 7.49
N VAL A 130 14.94 6.63 6.76
CA VAL A 130 14.45 7.96 6.46
C VAL A 130 14.60 8.28 4.98
N ILE A 131 13.68 9.09 4.48
CA ILE A 131 13.71 9.57 3.10
C ILE A 131 13.37 11.07 3.07
N ARG A 132 13.90 11.79 2.07
CA ARG A 132 13.49 13.18 1.86
C ARG A 132 12.20 13.23 1.08
N VAL A 133 11.26 14.04 1.57
CA VAL A 133 9.97 14.28 0.94
C VAL A 133 9.78 15.77 0.65
N PRO A 134 8.90 16.15 -0.31
CA PRO A 134 8.52 17.53 -0.48
C PRO A 134 7.98 18.15 0.81
N LEU A 135 8.34 19.41 1.12
CA LEU A 135 7.96 20.06 2.38
C LEU A 135 6.44 20.21 2.57
N ASP A 136 5.71 20.37 1.47
CA ASP A 136 4.23 20.45 1.46
C ASP A 136 3.57 19.12 1.83
N GLU A 137 4.25 17.98 1.62
CA GLU A 137 3.79 16.66 2.02
C GLU A 137 4.29 16.23 3.41
N ALA A 138 5.32 16.89 3.93
CA ALA A 138 6.02 16.47 5.15
C ALA A 138 5.09 16.34 6.38
N SER A 139 4.01 17.12 6.45
CA SER A 139 3.01 17.03 7.53
C SER A 139 2.27 15.68 7.62
N ARG A 140 2.37 14.84 6.59
CA ARG A 140 1.75 13.50 6.55
C ARG A 140 2.58 12.45 7.29
N TYR A 141 3.86 12.71 7.56
CA TYR A 141 4.85 11.76 8.05
C TYR A 141 5.41 12.16 9.42
N GLY A 142 6.05 11.23 10.09
CA GLY A 142 6.95 11.56 11.19
C GLY A 142 8.22 12.21 10.65
N ILE A 143 8.55 13.41 11.13
CA ILE A 143 9.70 14.18 10.64
C ILE A 143 10.81 14.18 11.67
N MET A 144 12.04 14.02 11.19
CA MET A 144 13.25 13.93 12.02
C MET A 144 14.23 15.03 11.72
N GLU A 145 14.98 15.40 12.77
CA GLU A 145 16.19 16.20 12.66
C GLU A 145 17.37 15.32 13.11
N VAL A 146 18.45 15.40 12.38
CA VAL A 146 19.68 14.61 12.63
C VAL A 146 20.87 15.54 12.84
N ASP A 147 21.84 15.05 13.59
CA ASP A 147 23.15 15.69 13.72
C ASP A 147 24.06 15.36 12.50
N ASN A 148 25.33 15.81 12.56
CA ASN A 148 26.33 15.57 11.52
C ASN A 148 26.83 14.12 11.43
N ARG A 149 26.38 13.24 12.34
CA ARG A 149 26.70 11.80 12.37
C ARG A 149 25.49 10.94 12.00
N ASN A 150 24.39 11.56 11.53
CA ASN A 150 23.10 10.93 11.30
C ASN A 150 22.45 10.36 12.59
N GLU A 151 22.81 10.85 13.78
CA GLU A 151 22.07 10.54 15.00
C GLU A 151 20.83 11.40 15.07
N ILE A 152 19.67 10.80 15.38
CA ILE A 152 18.38 11.49 15.45
C ILE A 152 18.34 12.27 16.77
N VAL A 153 18.22 13.60 16.68
CA VAL A 153 18.18 14.52 17.81
C VAL A 153 16.78 15.03 18.13
N ASN A 154 15.88 14.97 17.15
CA ASN A 154 14.48 15.35 17.32
C ASN A 154 13.57 14.51 16.40
N PHE A 155 12.37 14.22 16.88
CA PHE A 155 11.34 13.50 16.12
C PHE A 155 9.95 14.07 16.46
N VAL A 156 9.19 14.40 15.42
CA VAL A 156 7.80 14.88 15.57
C VAL A 156 6.89 14.12 14.62
N GLU A 157 5.93 13.39 15.17
CA GLU A 157 4.96 12.62 14.38
C GLU A 157 3.86 13.52 13.82
N LYS A 158 3.75 13.57 12.50
CA LYS A 158 2.74 14.32 11.73
C LYS A 158 2.57 15.77 12.20
N PRO A 159 3.65 16.56 12.17
CA PRO A 159 3.61 17.95 12.63
C PRO A 159 2.75 18.82 11.68
N ALA A 160 1.94 19.71 12.26
CA ALA A 160 1.22 20.72 11.45
C ALA A 160 2.18 21.68 10.72
N ASN A 161 3.32 21.96 11.34
CA ASN A 161 4.42 22.75 10.77
C ASN A 161 5.69 21.89 10.81
N PRO A 162 6.05 21.19 9.72
CA PRO A 162 7.21 20.32 9.69
C PRO A 162 8.53 21.07 9.93
N PRO A 163 9.40 20.58 10.82
CA PRO A 163 10.71 21.18 11.06
C PRO A 163 11.73 20.91 9.95
N GLY A 164 11.41 20.00 9.04
CA GLY A 164 12.29 19.58 7.95
C GLY A 164 11.58 18.68 6.95
N ASP A 165 12.37 18.10 6.06
CA ASP A 165 11.93 17.25 4.96
C ASP A 165 12.31 15.76 5.12
N LEU A 166 12.93 15.37 6.26
CA LEU A 166 13.41 14.01 6.48
C LEU A 166 12.33 13.17 7.16
N ALA A 167 11.65 12.38 6.34
CA ALA A 167 10.47 11.60 6.73
C ALA A 167 10.83 10.19 7.19
N ASN A 168 10.10 9.70 8.18
CA ASN A 168 10.11 8.32 8.65
C ASN A 168 9.44 7.39 7.64
N MET A 169 10.15 6.36 7.20
CA MET A 169 9.62 5.36 6.28
C MET A 169 8.82 4.24 6.97
N GLY A 170 8.72 4.23 8.30
CA GLY A 170 8.09 3.10 9.01
C GLY A 170 8.90 1.80 8.93
N VAL A 171 10.20 1.90 8.77
CA VAL A 171 11.16 0.79 8.74
C VAL A 171 12.19 1.01 9.82
N TYR A 172 12.27 0.07 10.78
CA TYR A 172 13.10 0.20 11.97
C TYR A 172 13.92 -1.05 12.24
N VAL A 173 15.15 -0.90 12.75
CA VAL A 173 15.92 -1.97 13.37
C VAL A 173 16.13 -1.61 14.84
N PHE A 174 15.83 -2.54 15.74
CA PHE A 174 16.06 -2.38 17.18
C PHE A 174 16.92 -3.50 17.71
N LYS A 175 17.80 -3.21 18.69
CA LYS A 175 18.33 -4.25 19.56
C LYS A 175 17.18 -4.89 20.34
N MET A 176 17.11 -6.22 20.38
CA MET A 176 15.98 -6.93 21.01
C MET A 176 15.78 -6.57 22.48
N ASN A 177 16.85 -6.48 23.26
CA ASN A 177 16.78 -6.13 24.69
C ASN A 177 16.25 -4.71 24.93
N VAL A 178 16.65 -3.76 24.09
CA VAL A 178 16.21 -2.36 24.16
C VAL A 178 14.73 -2.27 23.77
N LEU A 179 14.34 -2.92 22.67
CA LEU A 179 12.95 -2.97 22.23
C LEU A 179 12.04 -3.52 23.34
N GLU A 180 12.39 -4.66 23.91
CA GLU A 180 11.60 -5.29 24.98
C GLU A 180 11.46 -4.39 26.21
N GLN A 181 12.54 -3.73 26.65
CA GLN A 181 12.49 -2.81 27.76
C GLN A 181 11.50 -1.65 27.50
N LEU A 182 11.63 -1.00 26.33
CA LEU A 182 10.78 0.13 25.95
C LEU A 182 9.31 -0.26 25.81
N LEU A 183 9.03 -1.39 25.19
CA LEU A 183 7.67 -1.88 25.02
C LEU A 183 7.00 -2.20 26.36
N ARG A 184 7.75 -2.78 27.32
CA ARG A 184 7.23 -3.02 28.69
C ARG A 184 7.00 -1.73 29.46
N GLU A 185 7.89 -0.75 29.33
CA GLU A 185 7.73 0.57 29.92
C GLU A 185 6.49 1.27 29.35
N ASP A 186 6.35 1.25 28.03
CA ASP A 186 5.21 1.88 27.32
C ASP A 186 3.88 1.20 27.66
N ALA A 187 3.83 -0.12 27.74
CA ALA A 187 2.62 -0.87 28.09
C ALA A 187 2.08 -0.55 29.49
N ALA A 188 2.95 -0.10 30.41
CA ALA A 188 2.54 0.30 31.75
C ALA A 188 2.00 1.75 31.83
N ARG A 189 2.05 2.52 30.74
CA ARG A 189 1.65 3.92 30.67
C ARG A 189 0.23 4.08 30.15
N ALA A 190 -0.69 4.52 31.01
CA ALA A 190 -2.08 4.76 30.64
C ALA A 190 -2.29 5.96 29.69
N ASP A 191 -1.31 6.87 29.59
CA ASP A 191 -1.33 8.08 28.75
C ASP A 191 -0.69 7.85 27.36
N SER A 192 -0.17 6.64 27.11
CA SER A 192 0.45 6.31 25.84
C SER A 192 -0.59 5.95 24.75
N ARG A 193 -0.24 6.27 23.51
CA ARG A 193 -0.94 5.76 22.30
C ARG A 193 -0.42 4.39 21.87
N HIS A 194 0.62 3.89 22.54
CA HIS A 194 1.31 2.63 22.24
C HIS A 194 1.75 2.53 20.78
N ASP A 195 2.37 3.59 20.28
CA ASP A 195 2.78 3.74 18.89
C ASP A 195 4.27 4.05 18.78
N PHE A 196 4.94 3.50 17.73
CA PHE A 196 6.39 3.70 17.55
C PHE A 196 6.73 5.17 17.32
N GLY A 197 5.99 5.87 16.47
CA GLY A 197 6.24 7.27 16.13
C GLY A 197 5.86 8.21 17.26
N TYR A 198 4.70 8.00 17.90
CA TYR A 198 4.26 8.91 18.98
C TYR A 198 4.95 8.67 20.32
N ASN A 199 5.36 7.45 20.62
CA ASN A 199 5.79 7.10 21.98
C ASN A 199 7.21 6.50 22.05
N ILE A 200 7.51 5.48 21.26
CA ILE A 200 8.76 4.72 21.42
C ILE A 200 9.98 5.53 20.96
N ILE A 201 9.98 6.06 19.74
CA ILE A 201 11.13 6.80 19.20
C ILE A 201 11.38 8.10 19.97
N PRO A 202 10.37 8.96 20.26
CA PRO A 202 10.56 10.12 21.10
C PRO A 202 11.14 9.77 22.49
N ARG A 203 10.64 8.70 23.10
CA ARG A 203 11.12 8.24 24.41
C ARG A 203 12.59 7.82 24.39
N MET A 204 13.05 7.16 23.33
CA MET A 204 14.45 6.81 23.16
C MET A 204 15.34 8.05 23.12
N ILE A 205 14.92 9.08 22.37
CA ILE A 205 15.66 10.35 22.26
C ILE A 205 15.71 11.05 23.63
N GLU A 206 14.61 11.11 24.37
CA GLU A 206 14.54 11.66 25.72
C GLU A 206 15.50 10.97 26.71
N LEU A 207 15.64 9.65 26.57
CA LEU A 207 16.55 8.84 27.41
C LEU A 207 18.01 8.94 26.98
N GLY A 208 18.33 9.68 25.90
CA GLY A 208 19.68 9.78 25.36
C GLY A 208 20.20 8.46 24.77
N MET A 209 19.31 7.59 24.32
CA MET A 209 19.65 6.36 23.60
C MET A 209 20.15 6.69 22.20
N LYS A 210 21.04 5.85 21.67
CA LYS A 210 21.62 6.04 20.34
C LYS A 210 20.64 5.62 19.24
N VAL A 211 19.93 6.58 18.66
CA VAL A 211 18.99 6.36 17.56
C VAL A 211 19.58 6.92 16.27
N MET A 212 19.86 6.05 15.30
CA MET A 212 20.51 6.42 14.03
C MET A 212 19.48 6.57 12.91
N ALA A 213 19.65 7.54 12.04
CA ALA A 213 18.95 7.66 10.78
C ALA A 213 19.72 6.93 9.66
N TYR A 214 19.03 6.05 8.92
CA TYR A 214 19.54 5.43 7.72
C TYR A 214 18.93 6.10 6.49
N PRO A 215 19.64 6.96 5.77
CA PRO A 215 19.11 7.63 4.58
C PRO A 215 18.86 6.62 3.46
N PHE A 216 17.65 6.55 2.97
CA PHE A 216 17.26 5.74 1.82
C PHE A 216 17.21 6.61 0.56
N GLY A 217 17.84 6.13 -0.51
CA GLY A 217 17.94 6.86 -1.79
C GLY A 217 17.14 6.24 -2.93
N GLY A 218 16.34 5.18 -2.67
CA GLY A 218 15.54 4.51 -3.67
C GLY A 218 14.11 5.04 -3.78
N TYR A 219 13.31 4.42 -4.64
CA TYR A 219 11.90 4.70 -4.74
C TYR A 219 11.15 4.22 -3.50
N TRP A 220 10.33 5.08 -2.92
CA TRP A 220 9.44 4.77 -1.81
C TRP A 220 8.19 5.62 -1.88
N ILE A 221 7.03 5.03 -1.65
CA ILE A 221 5.75 5.75 -1.59
C ILE A 221 4.78 5.09 -0.59
N ASP A 222 4.09 5.93 0.18
CA ASP A 222 2.91 5.55 0.98
C ASP A 222 1.65 5.72 0.11
N VAL A 223 1.03 4.62 -0.28
CA VAL A 223 -0.20 4.60 -1.10
C VAL A 223 -1.47 4.85 -0.27
N GLY A 224 -1.38 5.71 0.73
CA GLY A 224 -2.45 6.01 1.69
C GLY A 224 -3.58 6.89 1.15
N THR A 225 -3.39 7.60 0.03
CA THR A 225 -4.40 8.41 -0.65
C THR A 225 -4.69 7.88 -2.05
N ILE A 226 -5.83 8.28 -2.65
CA ILE A 226 -6.17 7.87 -4.02
C ILE A 226 -5.19 8.47 -5.03
N ASP A 227 -4.79 9.73 -4.82
CA ASP A 227 -3.85 10.42 -5.70
C ASP A 227 -2.47 9.72 -5.66
N ALA A 228 -1.88 9.53 -4.47
CA ALA A 228 -0.61 8.81 -4.33
C ALA A 228 -0.68 7.36 -4.88
N TYR A 229 -1.82 6.69 -4.71
CA TYR A 229 -2.06 5.38 -5.30
C TYR A 229 -2.08 5.43 -6.82
N TRP A 230 -2.74 6.39 -7.42
CA TRP A 230 -2.80 6.56 -8.87
C TRP A 230 -1.44 6.98 -9.42
N GLU A 231 -0.80 7.99 -8.84
CA GLU A 231 0.53 8.48 -9.22
C GLU A 231 1.57 7.36 -9.22
N SER A 232 1.60 6.56 -8.15
CA SER A 232 2.53 5.42 -8.06
C SER A 232 2.35 4.38 -9.17
N HIS A 233 1.16 4.24 -9.73
CA HIS A 233 0.95 3.39 -10.91
C HIS A 233 1.44 4.08 -12.19
N MET A 234 1.27 5.38 -12.31
CA MET A 234 1.78 6.14 -13.45
C MET A 234 3.31 6.19 -13.48
N ASP A 235 3.96 6.23 -12.31
CA ASP A 235 5.42 6.13 -12.16
C ASP A 235 6.00 4.84 -12.74
N LEU A 236 5.26 3.73 -12.66
CA LEU A 236 5.66 2.45 -13.24
C LEU A 236 5.63 2.44 -14.76
N LEU A 237 4.82 3.31 -15.38
CA LEU A 237 4.64 3.42 -16.82
C LEU A 237 5.62 4.42 -17.47
N ALA A 238 6.40 5.13 -16.66
CA ALA A 238 7.43 6.04 -17.16
C ALA A 238 8.58 5.30 -17.87
N THR A 239 9.33 5.99 -18.70
CA THR A 239 10.50 5.43 -19.39
C THR A 239 11.74 6.32 -19.13
N PRO A 240 12.73 5.86 -18.30
CA PRO A 240 12.70 4.63 -17.50
C PRO A 240 11.68 4.71 -16.36
N PRO A 241 11.16 3.56 -15.85
CA PRO A 241 10.24 3.55 -14.72
C PRO A 241 10.95 3.98 -13.42
N ALA A 242 10.22 4.66 -12.55
CA ALA A 242 10.75 5.06 -11.25
C ALA A 242 11.03 3.86 -10.33
N LEU A 243 10.27 2.76 -10.50
CA LEU A 243 10.47 1.46 -9.87
C LEU A 243 10.46 0.39 -10.96
N ASP A 244 11.59 -0.29 -11.17
CA ASP A 244 11.70 -1.36 -12.18
C ASP A 244 11.25 -2.72 -11.61
N LEU A 245 10.04 -3.13 -11.96
CA LEU A 245 9.50 -4.44 -11.59
C LEU A 245 10.04 -5.60 -12.46
N ASN A 246 10.82 -5.31 -13.51
CA ASN A 246 11.46 -6.31 -14.36
C ASN A 246 12.88 -6.65 -13.90
N ASP A 247 13.38 -6.03 -12.83
CA ASP A 247 14.69 -6.37 -12.26
C ASP A 247 14.70 -7.82 -11.75
N ARG A 248 15.43 -8.68 -12.48
CA ARG A 248 15.57 -10.10 -12.13
C ARG A 248 16.50 -10.34 -10.96
N SER A 249 17.30 -9.37 -10.55
CA SER A 249 18.15 -9.46 -9.38
C SER A 249 17.39 -9.18 -8.08
N TRP A 250 16.21 -8.52 -8.20
CA TRP A 250 15.36 -8.18 -7.05
C TRP A 250 13.88 -8.45 -7.36
N VAL A 251 13.52 -9.73 -7.42
CA VAL A 251 12.17 -10.17 -7.78
C VAL A 251 11.16 -9.82 -6.68
N ILE A 252 10.07 -9.17 -7.06
CA ILE A 252 8.89 -9.02 -6.19
C ILE A 252 8.00 -10.24 -6.38
N HIS A 253 7.94 -11.08 -5.35
CA HIS A 253 7.12 -12.28 -5.31
C HIS A 253 5.68 -11.93 -4.96
N THR A 254 4.72 -12.69 -5.47
CA THR A 254 3.30 -12.53 -5.14
C THR A 254 2.54 -13.84 -5.32
N ARG A 255 1.41 -13.95 -4.69
CA ARG A 255 0.44 -15.02 -5.00
C ARG A 255 -0.27 -14.68 -6.31
N SER A 256 0.00 -15.44 -7.36
CA SER A 256 -0.70 -15.33 -8.64
C SER A 256 -1.93 -16.23 -8.67
N GLU A 257 -2.99 -15.75 -9.31
CA GLU A 257 -4.13 -16.57 -9.71
C GLU A 257 -3.84 -17.24 -11.05
N GLU A 258 -4.28 -18.47 -11.23
CA GLU A 258 -4.18 -19.13 -12.54
C GLU A 258 -5.20 -18.52 -13.49
N ARG A 259 -4.71 -17.84 -14.51
CA ARG A 259 -5.49 -17.16 -15.54
C ARG A 259 -4.89 -17.47 -16.92
N PRO A 260 -5.70 -17.49 -18.00
CA PRO A 260 -5.17 -17.59 -19.35
C PRO A 260 -4.34 -16.35 -19.71
N PRO A 261 -3.46 -16.42 -20.71
CA PRO A 261 -2.76 -15.26 -21.24
C PRO A 261 -3.71 -14.15 -21.68
N VAL A 262 -3.17 -12.92 -21.72
CA VAL A 262 -3.87 -11.75 -22.27
C VAL A 262 -4.27 -12.00 -23.72
N LYS A 263 -5.52 -11.67 -24.08
CA LYS A 263 -5.99 -11.71 -25.46
C LYS A 263 -6.17 -10.29 -25.99
N ILE A 264 -5.41 -9.91 -27.00
CA ILE A 264 -5.54 -8.63 -27.72
C ILE A 264 -6.10 -8.92 -29.11
N GLU A 265 -7.28 -8.39 -29.42
CA GLU A 265 -7.96 -8.62 -30.68
C GLU A 265 -7.42 -7.70 -31.80
N ARG A 266 -7.68 -8.07 -33.04
CA ARG A 266 -7.23 -7.30 -34.21
C ARG A 266 -7.80 -5.89 -34.19
N GLY A 267 -6.93 -4.87 -34.31
CA GLY A 267 -7.33 -3.45 -34.33
C GLY A 267 -7.45 -2.83 -32.96
N ALA A 268 -7.21 -3.58 -31.88
CA ALA A 268 -6.99 -2.98 -30.57
C ALA A 268 -5.64 -2.27 -30.51
N ILE A 269 -5.56 -1.18 -29.75
CA ILE A 269 -4.36 -0.35 -29.53
C ILE A 269 -4.02 -0.40 -28.06
N VAL A 270 -2.78 -0.76 -27.74
CA VAL A 270 -2.24 -0.77 -26.37
C VAL A 270 -0.90 -0.03 -26.40
N GLU A 271 -0.81 1.06 -25.64
CA GLU A 271 0.37 1.93 -25.60
C GLU A 271 0.75 2.23 -24.13
N ASP A 272 2.03 2.15 -23.80
CA ASP A 272 2.61 2.49 -22.48
C ASP A 272 1.78 1.95 -21.28
N SER A 273 1.35 0.70 -21.34
CA SER A 273 0.40 0.11 -20.41
C SER A 273 0.87 -1.23 -19.85
N MET A 274 0.47 -1.54 -18.62
CA MET A 274 0.67 -2.85 -17.99
C MET A 274 -0.65 -3.62 -18.00
N ILE A 275 -0.66 -4.80 -18.62
CA ILE A 275 -1.86 -5.65 -18.73
C ILE A 275 -1.53 -7.04 -18.18
N THR A 276 -2.38 -7.52 -17.28
CA THR A 276 -2.17 -8.81 -16.61
C THR A 276 -3.06 -9.93 -17.17
N ASP A 277 -2.71 -11.16 -16.80
CA ASP A 277 -3.31 -12.40 -17.29
C ASP A 277 -4.85 -12.40 -17.22
N GLY A 278 -5.48 -13.10 -18.15
CA GLY A 278 -6.93 -13.22 -18.26
C GLY A 278 -7.63 -11.99 -18.83
N SER A 279 -6.91 -10.90 -19.11
CA SER A 279 -7.51 -9.70 -19.69
C SER A 279 -7.83 -9.91 -21.18
N ILE A 280 -8.91 -9.28 -21.63
CA ILE A 280 -9.35 -9.30 -23.04
C ILE A 280 -9.50 -7.86 -23.52
N ILE A 281 -8.76 -7.50 -24.56
CA ILE A 281 -8.85 -6.19 -25.21
C ILE A 281 -9.49 -6.40 -26.58
N CYS A 282 -10.74 -5.97 -26.71
CA CYS A 282 -11.52 -6.21 -27.92
C CYS A 282 -11.14 -5.30 -29.08
N SER A 283 -11.59 -5.67 -30.27
CA SER A 283 -11.36 -4.94 -31.51
C SER A 283 -11.78 -3.47 -31.41
N GLY A 284 -10.90 -2.58 -31.85
CA GLY A 284 -11.13 -1.12 -31.83
C GLY A 284 -10.97 -0.47 -30.44
N ALA A 285 -10.78 -1.24 -29.38
CA ALA A 285 -10.51 -0.69 -28.05
C ALA A 285 -9.11 -0.04 -28.00
N ARG A 286 -8.97 0.97 -27.15
CA ARG A 286 -7.69 1.66 -26.91
C ARG A 286 -7.38 1.69 -25.42
N VAL A 287 -6.19 1.25 -25.05
CA VAL A 287 -5.67 1.27 -23.67
C VAL A 287 -4.33 2.00 -23.69
N VAL A 288 -4.29 3.16 -23.07
CA VAL A 288 -3.13 4.05 -23.12
C VAL A 288 -2.75 4.47 -21.70
N ARG A 289 -1.46 4.36 -21.37
CA ARG A 289 -0.88 4.75 -20.07
C ARG A 289 -1.71 4.24 -18.88
N SER A 290 -2.08 2.96 -18.91
CA SER A 290 -3.01 2.39 -17.92
C SER A 290 -2.54 1.06 -17.38
N VAL A 291 -3.00 0.71 -16.18
CA VAL A 291 -2.69 -0.56 -15.52
C VAL A 291 -3.96 -1.38 -15.35
N LEU A 292 -4.00 -2.55 -15.98
CA LEU A 292 -5.13 -3.49 -15.95
C LEU A 292 -4.76 -4.73 -15.14
N SER A 293 -5.55 -4.99 -14.08
CA SER A 293 -5.43 -6.19 -13.23
C SER A 293 -6.01 -7.44 -13.91
N PRO A 294 -5.83 -8.65 -13.36
CA PRO A 294 -6.27 -9.89 -13.98
C PRO A 294 -7.75 -9.91 -14.33
N GLY A 295 -8.07 -10.44 -15.51
CA GLY A 295 -9.45 -10.68 -15.94
C GLY A 295 -10.23 -9.44 -16.35
N VAL A 296 -9.58 -8.31 -16.58
CA VAL A 296 -10.25 -7.10 -17.06
C VAL A 296 -10.72 -7.31 -18.52
N TYR A 297 -11.99 -7.00 -18.76
CA TYR A 297 -12.58 -6.99 -20.09
C TYR A 297 -12.71 -5.56 -20.61
N VAL A 298 -12.15 -5.29 -21.78
CA VAL A 298 -12.27 -3.99 -22.47
C VAL A 298 -13.01 -4.22 -23.78
N GLY A 299 -14.26 -3.74 -23.84
CA GLY A 299 -15.21 -3.94 -24.91
C GLY A 299 -14.82 -3.22 -26.20
N PRO A 300 -15.49 -3.59 -27.33
CA PRO A 300 -15.20 -2.99 -28.62
C PRO A 300 -15.37 -1.46 -28.59
N GLY A 301 -14.40 -0.73 -29.14
CA GLY A 301 -14.42 0.74 -29.19
C GLY A 301 -14.18 1.46 -27.86
N ALA A 302 -14.08 0.74 -26.75
CA ALA A 302 -13.82 1.36 -25.43
C ALA A 302 -12.46 2.06 -25.37
N TYR A 303 -12.36 3.14 -24.62
CA TYR A 303 -11.16 3.93 -24.44
C TYR A 303 -10.78 4.05 -22.97
N ILE A 304 -9.56 3.65 -22.63
CA ILE A 304 -9.01 3.74 -21.28
C ILE A 304 -7.71 4.56 -21.35
N TYR A 305 -7.63 5.62 -20.54
CA TYR A 305 -6.48 6.51 -20.50
C TYR A 305 -6.09 6.86 -19.06
N GLU A 306 -4.80 6.78 -18.74
CA GLU A 306 -4.22 7.10 -17.42
C GLU A 306 -5.03 6.53 -16.25
N SER A 307 -5.45 5.27 -16.33
CA SER A 307 -6.37 4.66 -15.39
C SER A 307 -5.86 3.36 -14.80
N VAL A 308 -6.31 3.06 -13.58
CA VAL A 308 -6.02 1.81 -12.87
C VAL A 308 -7.31 1.00 -12.76
N ILE A 309 -7.38 -0.13 -13.48
CA ILE A 309 -8.55 -1.00 -13.52
C ILE A 309 -8.25 -2.29 -12.78
N LEU A 310 -8.98 -2.57 -11.69
CA LEU A 310 -8.74 -3.75 -10.86
C LEU A 310 -9.51 -4.97 -11.36
N THR A 311 -9.12 -6.12 -10.81
CA THR A 311 -9.51 -7.49 -11.20
C THR A 311 -11.00 -7.66 -11.54
N ASP A 312 -11.28 -8.39 -12.62
CA ASP A 312 -12.62 -8.80 -13.08
C ASP A 312 -13.59 -7.63 -13.32
N SER A 313 -13.06 -6.46 -13.70
CA SER A 313 -13.90 -5.32 -14.11
C SER A 313 -14.21 -5.38 -15.61
N TYR A 314 -15.39 -4.93 -15.98
CA TYR A 314 -15.90 -4.91 -17.34
C TYR A 314 -16.10 -3.47 -17.80
N ILE A 315 -15.35 -3.07 -18.81
CA ILE A 315 -15.53 -1.79 -19.51
C ILE A 315 -16.24 -2.13 -20.80
N GLU A 316 -17.53 -1.78 -20.89
CA GLU A 316 -18.38 -2.21 -22.01
C GLU A 316 -18.07 -1.43 -23.29
N ARG A 317 -18.83 -1.74 -24.37
CA ARG A 317 -18.67 -1.14 -25.69
C ARG A 317 -18.69 0.40 -25.62
N ASP A 318 -17.76 1.05 -26.34
CA ASP A 318 -17.68 2.50 -26.49
C ASP A 318 -17.63 3.29 -25.16
N ALA A 319 -17.42 2.62 -24.02
CA ALA A 319 -17.23 3.28 -22.73
C ALA A 319 -15.88 3.96 -22.67
N VAL A 320 -15.81 5.09 -21.97
CA VAL A 320 -14.60 5.92 -21.80
C VAL A 320 -14.25 5.99 -20.32
N VAL A 321 -12.97 5.70 -20.00
CA VAL A 321 -12.43 5.77 -18.63
C VAL A 321 -11.13 6.58 -18.66
N GLU A 322 -11.13 7.74 -18.03
CA GLU A 322 -10.01 8.68 -18.04
C GLU A 322 -9.64 9.10 -16.63
N ARG A 323 -8.37 8.99 -16.26
CA ARG A 323 -7.85 9.37 -14.93
C ARG A 323 -8.71 8.83 -13.79
N ALA A 324 -8.89 7.53 -13.77
CA ALA A 324 -9.77 6.88 -12.81
C ALA A 324 -9.12 5.68 -12.13
N VAL A 325 -9.60 5.38 -10.93
CA VAL A 325 -9.34 4.13 -10.21
C VAL A 325 -10.65 3.35 -10.12
N ILE A 326 -10.70 2.23 -10.81
CA ILE A 326 -11.84 1.32 -10.86
C ILE A 326 -11.54 0.10 -9.99
N ASP A 327 -12.29 -0.11 -8.91
CA ASP A 327 -12.08 -1.27 -8.02
C ASP A 327 -12.62 -2.57 -8.66
N LYS A 328 -12.41 -3.71 -8.02
CA LYS A 328 -12.71 -5.07 -8.51
C LYS A 328 -14.19 -5.28 -8.85
N GLY A 329 -14.44 -5.99 -9.95
CA GLY A 329 -15.79 -6.42 -10.32
C GLY A 329 -16.72 -5.28 -10.67
N VAL A 330 -16.21 -4.14 -11.08
CA VAL A 330 -17.00 -3.00 -11.54
C VAL A 330 -17.43 -3.22 -12.99
N VAL A 331 -18.66 -2.84 -13.31
CA VAL A 331 -19.14 -2.77 -14.68
C VAL A 331 -19.32 -1.30 -15.05
N VAL A 332 -18.63 -0.85 -16.09
CA VAL A 332 -18.83 0.46 -16.73
C VAL A 332 -19.67 0.23 -17.96
N GLY A 333 -20.93 0.65 -17.93
CA GLY A 333 -21.93 0.36 -18.95
C GLY A 333 -21.60 0.97 -20.32
N GLU A 334 -22.25 0.44 -21.36
CA GLU A 334 -22.04 0.85 -22.75
C GLU A 334 -22.15 2.37 -22.93
N GLY A 335 -21.14 2.99 -23.55
CA GLY A 335 -21.09 4.42 -23.81
C GLY A 335 -21.01 5.31 -22.55
N ALA A 336 -20.82 4.72 -21.36
CA ALA A 336 -20.63 5.52 -20.14
C ALA A 336 -19.25 6.21 -20.15
N HIS A 337 -19.16 7.36 -19.48
CA HIS A 337 -17.92 8.12 -19.38
C HIS A 337 -17.55 8.33 -17.91
N VAL A 338 -16.37 7.87 -17.51
CA VAL A 338 -15.85 7.96 -16.14
C VAL A 338 -14.55 8.76 -16.15
N GLY A 339 -14.54 9.82 -15.36
CA GLY A 339 -13.42 10.75 -15.28
C GLY A 339 -13.42 11.78 -16.39
N GLU A 340 -12.41 12.58 -16.45
CA GLU A 340 -12.19 13.62 -17.47
C GLU A 340 -10.71 13.97 -17.56
N LEU A 341 -10.25 14.30 -18.75
CA LEU A 341 -9.03 15.05 -18.97
C LEU A 341 -9.34 16.51 -18.72
N GLY A 342 -9.06 17.01 -17.53
CA GLY A 342 -9.18 18.43 -17.22
C GLY A 342 -8.01 19.26 -17.77
N GLU A 343 -8.13 20.60 -17.76
CA GLU A 343 -7.00 21.51 -18.02
C GLU A 343 -5.95 21.38 -16.89
N VAL A 344 -4.67 21.70 -17.19
CA VAL A 344 -3.55 21.56 -16.25
C VAL A 344 -3.83 22.31 -14.94
N GLY A 345 -4.02 21.59 -13.83
CA GLY A 345 -4.18 22.15 -12.48
C GLY A 345 -5.44 21.75 -11.70
N ASP A 346 -6.44 21.10 -12.31
CA ASP A 346 -7.72 20.76 -11.65
C ASP A 346 -8.03 19.25 -11.78
N PHE A 347 -7.14 18.39 -11.23
CA PHE A 347 -7.09 16.98 -11.56
C PHE A 347 -7.32 16.09 -10.34
N GLY A 348 -8.57 15.87 -10.00
CA GLY A 348 -8.92 14.81 -9.08
C GLY A 348 -9.24 13.51 -9.83
N ILE A 349 -8.84 12.41 -9.24
CA ILE A 349 -9.05 11.06 -9.76
C ILE A 349 -10.49 10.61 -9.49
N ALA A 350 -11.20 10.18 -10.52
CA ALA A 350 -12.49 9.52 -10.33
C ALA A 350 -12.29 8.13 -9.71
N CYS A 351 -13.12 7.76 -8.73
CA CYS A 351 -12.96 6.49 -8.04
C CYS A 351 -14.27 5.71 -7.96
N ILE A 352 -14.26 4.45 -8.39
CA ILE A 352 -15.43 3.58 -8.33
C ILE A 352 -15.16 2.39 -7.43
N GLY A 353 -15.99 2.23 -6.41
CA GLY A 353 -15.87 1.16 -5.43
C GLY A 353 -16.29 -0.21 -5.98
N LYS A 354 -15.80 -1.24 -5.33
CA LYS A 354 -15.95 -2.65 -5.70
C LYS A 354 -17.41 -3.05 -6.00
N ASN A 355 -17.60 -3.89 -7.04
CA ASN A 355 -18.87 -4.48 -7.46
C ASN A 355 -19.96 -3.44 -7.83
N THR A 356 -19.58 -2.23 -8.17
CA THR A 356 -20.52 -1.18 -8.59
C THR A 356 -20.80 -1.28 -10.08
N THR A 357 -22.05 -1.09 -10.49
CA THR A 357 -22.45 -1.09 -11.90
C THR A 357 -22.84 0.32 -12.30
N ILE A 358 -22.09 0.90 -13.24
CA ILE A 358 -22.38 2.19 -13.86
C ILE A 358 -23.39 1.97 -14.99
N PRO A 359 -24.52 2.72 -15.02
CA PRO A 359 -25.50 2.59 -16.09
C PRO A 359 -24.93 2.94 -17.47
N PRO A 360 -25.49 2.38 -18.57
CA PRO A 360 -25.12 2.78 -19.93
C PRO A 360 -25.34 4.29 -20.17
N GLY A 361 -24.43 4.91 -20.92
CA GLY A 361 -24.46 6.34 -21.25
C GLY A 361 -24.29 7.30 -20.08
N PHE A 362 -24.04 6.79 -18.88
CA PHE A 362 -23.88 7.58 -17.65
C PHE A 362 -22.57 8.35 -17.64
N ARG A 363 -22.55 9.54 -17.02
CA ARG A 363 -21.34 10.35 -16.91
C ARG A 363 -20.96 10.61 -15.46
N LEU A 364 -19.71 10.26 -15.15
CA LEU A 364 -19.10 10.51 -13.84
C LEU A 364 -17.90 11.44 -14.03
N HIS A 365 -17.99 12.66 -13.49
CA HIS A 365 -16.94 13.66 -13.64
C HIS A 365 -15.70 13.38 -12.75
N HIS A 366 -14.61 14.11 -12.98
CA HIS A 366 -13.37 14.01 -12.22
C HIS A 366 -13.60 14.17 -10.70
N SER A 367 -12.75 13.60 -9.86
CA SER A 367 -12.86 13.65 -8.40
C SER A 367 -14.16 13.07 -7.80
N ALA A 368 -15.07 12.58 -8.63
CA ALA A 368 -16.27 11.94 -8.12
C ALA A 368 -15.98 10.53 -7.62
N VAL A 369 -16.62 10.15 -6.52
CA VAL A 369 -16.42 8.86 -5.87
C VAL A 369 -17.74 8.11 -5.73
N LEU A 370 -17.85 6.94 -6.35
CA LEU A 370 -18.95 6.00 -6.09
C LEU A 370 -18.51 4.94 -5.08
N GLY A 371 -19.40 4.66 -4.12
CA GLY A 371 -19.20 3.62 -3.12
C GLY A 371 -19.16 2.21 -3.70
N ALA A 372 -18.89 1.23 -2.85
CA ALA A 372 -18.94 -0.17 -3.25
C ALA A 372 -20.37 -0.74 -3.23
N ASP A 373 -20.58 -1.78 -4.05
CA ASP A 373 -21.80 -2.58 -4.09
C ASP A 373 -23.07 -1.77 -4.50
N MET A 374 -22.91 -0.72 -5.33
CA MET A 374 -24.01 0.09 -5.85
C MET A 374 -24.55 -0.51 -7.16
N LEU A 375 -25.87 -0.62 -7.24
CA LEU A 375 -26.55 -1.06 -8.46
C LEU A 375 -26.81 0.13 -9.41
N ALA A 376 -26.93 -0.14 -10.70
CA ALA A 376 -27.22 0.88 -11.71
C ALA A 376 -28.52 1.64 -11.40
N GLU A 377 -29.53 0.94 -10.90
CA GLU A 377 -30.84 1.49 -10.52
C GLU A 377 -30.71 2.50 -9.38
N ASP A 378 -29.91 2.19 -8.34
CA ASP A 378 -29.67 3.08 -7.19
C ASP A 378 -28.97 4.38 -7.62
N ILE A 379 -28.07 4.29 -8.60
CA ILE A 379 -27.36 5.44 -9.14
C ILE A 379 -28.31 6.31 -9.97
N LEU A 380 -29.15 5.71 -10.82
CA LEU A 380 -30.12 6.42 -11.64
C LEU A 380 -31.21 7.08 -10.81
N GLU A 381 -31.63 6.45 -9.70
CA GLU A 381 -32.62 7.06 -8.78
C GLU A 381 -32.06 8.35 -8.14
N GLN A 382 -30.78 8.35 -7.75
CA GLN A 382 -30.14 9.52 -7.16
C GLN A 382 -29.74 10.58 -8.21
N TYR A 383 -29.40 10.16 -9.43
CA TYR A 383 -28.98 11.01 -10.54
C TYR A 383 -29.76 10.69 -11.82
N PRO A 384 -31.08 11.04 -11.89
CA PRO A 384 -31.88 10.69 -13.03
C PRO A 384 -31.50 11.41 -14.33
N ASN A 385 -30.69 12.47 -14.24
CA ASN A 385 -30.13 13.16 -15.39
C ASN A 385 -28.89 12.41 -15.99
N GLY A 386 -28.48 11.29 -15.41
CA GLY A 386 -27.33 10.49 -15.88
C GLY A 386 -25.95 11.08 -15.60
N VAL A 387 -25.83 12.04 -14.68
CA VAL A 387 -24.56 12.75 -14.42
C VAL A 387 -24.29 12.89 -12.93
N VAL A 388 -23.11 12.42 -12.48
CA VAL A 388 -22.56 12.74 -11.16
C VAL A 388 -21.54 13.87 -11.32
N PRO A 389 -21.75 15.03 -10.65
CA PRO A 389 -20.84 16.17 -10.74
C PRO A 389 -19.46 15.88 -10.14
N ALA A 390 -18.46 16.70 -10.52
CA ALA A 390 -17.11 16.64 -10.00
C ALA A 390 -17.08 16.78 -8.47
N GLY A 391 -16.19 16.04 -7.81
CA GLY A 391 -15.96 16.09 -6.36
C GLY A 391 -17.07 15.49 -5.50
N VAL A 392 -18.13 14.96 -6.08
CA VAL A 392 -19.26 14.37 -5.33
C VAL A 392 -18.96 12.94 -4.91
N SER A 393 -19.27 12.61 -3.65
CA SER A 393 -19.17 11.26 -3.12
C SER A 393 -20.55 10.64 -2.88
N VAL A 394 -20.83 9.52 -3.55
CA VAL A 394 -22.12 8.83 -3.51
C VAL A 394 -21.94 7.45 -2.88
N GLY A 395 -22.83 7.05 -1.98
CA GLY A 395 -22.80 5.71 -1.36
C GLY A 395 -21.53 5.42 -0.53
N VAL A 396 -20.68 6.42 -0.29
CA VAL A 396 -19.51 6.29 0.53
C VAL A 396 -19.93 6.32 2.01
N ARG A 397 -19.79 5.18 2.69
CA ARG A 397 -20.00 5.15 4.15
C ARG A 397 -18.87 5.89 4.82
N THR A 398 -19.12 7.13 5.28
CA THR A 398 -18.20 7.84 6.18
C THR A 398 -18.01 7.00 7.45
N ARG A 399 -16.75 6.77 7.83
CA ARG A 399 -16.43 6.22 9.15
C ARG A 399 -16.91 7.22 10.20
N LYS A 400 -17.90 6.85 11.01
CA LYS A 400 -18.12 7.49 12.30
C LYS A 400 -17.09 6.99 13.30
#